data_97e081f457c625cd56c53dfbdc92fadd
#
_entry.id   97e081f457c625cd56c53dfbdc92fadd
#
_cell.length_a   1.000
_cell.length_b   1.000
_cell.length_c   1.000
_cell.angle_alpha   90.00
_cell.angle_beta   90.00
_cell.angle_gamma   90.00
#
_symmetry.space_group_name_H-M   'P 1'
#
loop_
_entity.id
_entity.type
_entity.pdbx_description
1 polymer ?
#
loop_
_entity_poly.entity_id
_entity_poly.type
_entity_poly.pdbx_seq_one_letter_code
_entity_poly.pdbx_strand_id
1 'polypeptide(L)'
;MKIRHFLLCVVVGVSLLWLGCAPARSETDYLVTGGRGEVVGKLNGMDFTAVIELGENGESVGVEYLSPASLCGVILVSDGEHCEVNLGEVSFSCEASKTDGFLLPATAFLLYGDAKSVQKDGENTVLTFPSGSVLTLSPKGEPLALSSENIDVRVVWWECGTAPSAKP
;
A
#
# COMPACT_ATOMS: atom_id res chain seq x y z
N MET A 1 -53.79 26.42 -3.31
CA MET A 1 -52.89 25.85 -4.34
C MET A 1 -51.40 26.19 -4.16
N LYS A 2 -50.99 27.15 -3.31
CA LYS A 2 -49.58 27.54 -3.12
C LYS A 2 -48.77 26.66 -2.14
N ILE A 3 -49.43 26.01 -1.18
CA ILE A 3 -48.76 25.18 -0.15
C ILE A 3 -48.21 23.85 -0.75
N ARG A 4 -48.91 23.24 -1.73
CA ARG A 4 -48.46 21.98 -2.35
C ARG A 4 -47.16 22.12 -3.14
N HIS A 5 -46.93 23.28 -3.79
CA HIS A 5 -45.72 23.54 -4.56
C HIS A 5 -44.49 23.80 -3.62
N PHE A 6 -44.73 24.44 -2.48
CA PHE A 6 -43.69 24.68 -1.49
C PHE A 6 -43.21 23.38 -0.85
N LEU A 7 -44.13 22.47 -0.52
CA LEU A 7 -43.78 21.17 0.04
C LEU A 7 -43.02 20.30 -0.95
N LEU A 8 -43.37 20.35 -2.25
CA LEU A 8 -42.67 19.61 -3.31
C LEU A 8 -41.21 20.11 -3.48
N CYS A 9 -40.98 21.42 -3.44
CA CYS A 9 -39.65 21.99 -3.54
C CYS A 9 -38.75 21.65 -2.33
N VAL A 10 -39.33 21.56 -1.13
CA VAL A 10 -38.59 21.17 0.08
C VAL A 10 -38.19 19.69 0.03
N VAL A 11 -39.09 18.79 -0.42
CA VAL A 11 -38.78 17.37 -0.54
C VAL A 11 -37.73 17.10 -1.61
N VAL A 12 -37.76 17.81 -2.75
CA VAL A 12 -36.75 17.68 -3.82
C VAL A 12 -35.40 18.26 -3.35
N GLY A 13 -35.41 19.39 -2.61
CA GLY A 13 -34.20 19.98 -2.05
C GLY A 13 -33.50 19.09 -1.03
N VAL A 14 -34.28 18.42 -0.15
CA VAL A 14 -33.73 17.48 0.85
C VAL A 14 -33.19 16.20 0.20
N SER A 15 -33.85 15.68 -0.85
CA SER A 15 -33.35 14.50 -1.57
C SER A 15 -32.05 14.76 -2.34
N LEU A 16 -31.80 15.98 -2.81
CA LEU A 16 -30.55 16.36 -3.46
C LEU A 16 -29.39 16.50 -2.48
N LEU A 17 -29.64 16.78 -1.20
CA LEU A 17 -28.60 16.83 -0.16
C LEU A 17 -28.13 15.46 0.29
N TRP A 18 -28.87 14.39 0.01
CA TRP A 18 -28.48 13.00 0.33
C TRP A 18 -27.69 12.30 -0.76
N LEU A 19 -27.58 12.89 -1.95
CA LEU A 19 -26.81 12.34 -3.08
C LEU A 19 -25.33 12.77 -3.09
N GLY A 20 -24.87 13.49 -2.07
CA GLY A 20 -23.56 14.15 -2.05
C GLY A 20 -22.51 13.62 -1.10
N CYS A 21 -22.72 12.52 -0.40
CA CYS A 21 -21.66 11.89 0.41
C CYS A 21 -21.44 10.46 -0.04
N ALA A 22 -20.77 10.28 -1.19
CA ALA A 22 -19.89 9.13 -1.30
C ALA A 22 -18.83 9.29 -0.20
N PRO A 23 -18.61 8.28 0.67
CA PRO A 23 -17.53 8.36 1.63
C PRO A 23 -16.25 8.67 0.85
N ALA A 24 -15.55 9.75 1.23
CA ALA A 24 -14.23 10.01 0.69
C ALA A 24 -13.43 8.74 0.98
N ARG A 25 -13.04 8.00 -0.08
CA ARG A 25 -12.14 6.87 0.06
C ARG A 25 -10.93 7.35 0.83
N SER A 26 -10.57 6.66 1.90
CA SER A 26 -9.33 6.90 2.62
C SER A 26 -8.20 6.89 1.59
N GLU A 27 -7.32 7.90 1.64
CA GLU A 27 -6.21 8.03 0.67
C GLU A 27 -5.21 6.87 0.76
N THR A 28 -5.40 5.96 1.72
CA THR A 28 -4.57 4.77 1.97
C THR A 28 -5.39 3.47 2.01
N ASP A 29 -6.43 3.37 1.20
CA ASP A 29 -7.31 2.17 1.15
C ASP A 29 -6.54 0.87 0.90
N TYR A 30 -5.38 0.92 0.19
CA TYR A 30 -4.53 -0.25 -0.03
C TYR A 30 -3.96 -0.83 1.27
N LEU A 31 -3.77 -0.03 2.34
CA LEU A 31 -3.34 -0.53 3.65
C LEU A 31 -4.45 -1.31 4.35
N VAL A 32 -5.71 -0.89 4.17
CA VAL A 32 -6.87 -1.55 4.79
C VAL A 32 -7.15 -2.88 4.11
N THR A 33 -7.10 -2.91 2.79
CA THR A 33 -7.44 -4.11 2.01
C THR A 33 -6.27 -5.05 1.78
N GLY A 34 -5.05 -4.59 2.06
CA GLY A 34 -3.85 -5.28 1.65
C GLY A 34 -3.69 -5.33 0.13
N GLY A 35 -2.75 -6.12 -0.33
CA GLY A 35 -2.52 -6.31 -1.75
C GLY A 35 -1.18 -6.95 -2.06
N ARG A 36 -0.99 -7.27 -3.33
CA ARG A 36 0.24 -7.83 -3.88
C ARG A 36 0.65 -7.07 -5.12
N GLY A 37 1.95 -6.83 -5.29
CA GLY A 37 2.44 -6.11 -6.48
C GLY A 37 3.91 -6.32 -6.73
N GLU A 38 4.32 -6.08 -7.97
CA GLU A 38 5.73 -6.08 -8.34
C GLU A 38 6.27 -4.65 -8.26
N VAL A 39 7.42 -4.51 -7.62
CA VAL A 39 8.13 -3.25 -7.46
C VAL A 39 9.53 -3.35 -8.07
N VAL A 40 9.96 -2.26 -8.68
CA VAL A 40 11.32 -2.09 -9.20
C VAL A 40 11.88 -0.78 -8.66
N GLY A 41 13.15 -0.78 -8.28
CA GLY A 41 13.75 0.43 -7.76
C GLY A 41 15.11 0.22 -7.13
N LYS A 42 15.41 1.07 -6.14
CA LYS A 42 16.69 1.07 -5.41
C LYS A 42 16.45 0.93 -3.93
N LEU A 43 17.23 0.08 -3.31
CA LEU A 43 17.34 -0.11 -1.87
C LEU A 43 18.78 0.19 -1.45
N ASN A 44 19.01 1.25 -0.68
CA ASN A 44 20.36 1.71 -0.30
C ASN A 44 21.29 1.87 -1.52
N GLY A 45 20.75 2.35 -2.64
CA GLY A 45 21.48 2.56 -3.90
C GLY A 45 21.66 1.31 -4.77
N MET A 46 21.25 0.13 -4.30
CA MET A 46 21.30 -1.13 -5.07
C MET A 46 19.98 -1.35 -5.81
N ASP A 47 20.07 -1.59 -7.10
CA ASP A 47 18.89 -1.91 -7.92
C ASP A 47 18.31 -3.27 -7.53
N PHE A 48 16.97 -3.33 -7.46
CA PHE A 48 16.25 -4.57 -7.17
C PHE A 48 14.91 -4.65 -7.90
N THR A 49 14.40 -5.87 -8.01
CA THR A 49 13.02 -6.18 -8.38
C THR A 49 12.49 -7.18 -7.37
N ALA A 50 11.30 -6.95 -6.88
CA ALA A 50 10.64 -7.86 -5.95
C ALA A 50 9.13 -7.87 -6.15
N VAL A 51 8.50 -8.99 -5.80
CA VAL A 51 7.07 -9.02 -5.53
C VAL A 51 6.89 -8.75 -4.04
N ILE A 52 6.07 -7.77 -3.71
CA ILE A 52 5.70 -7.45 -2.32
C ILE A 52 4.26 -7.86 -2.06
N GLU A 53 3.98 -8.19 -0.82
CA GLU A 53 2.65 -8.55 -0.35
C GLU A 53 2.39 -7.84 0.98
N LEU A 54 1.23 -7.18 1.08
CA LEU A 54 0.76 -6.52 2.29
C LEU A 54 -0.51 -7.22 2.73
N GLY A 55 -0.55 -7.69 3.96
CA GLY A 55 -1.77 -8.19 4.59
C GLY A 55 -2.76 -7.08 4.90
N GLU A 56 -3.99 -7.45 5.20
CA GLU A 56 -5.01 -6.50 5.64
C GLU A 56 -4.52 -5.71 6.85
N ASN A 57 -4.75 -4.39 6.85
CA ASN A 57 -4.29 -3.46 7.89
C ASN A 57 -2.78 -3.50 8.15
N GLY A 58 -1.98 -4.08 7.25
CA GLY A 58 -0.53 -4.23 7.42
C GLY A 58 -0.12 -5.24 8.49
N GLU A 59 -1.01 -6.17 8.87
CA GLU A 59 -0.73 -7.21 9.89
C GLU A 59 0.36 -8.18 9.46
N SER A 60 0.60 -8.31 8.16
CA SER A 60 1.70 -9.12 7.63
C SER A 60 2.32 -8.45 6.41
N VAL A 61 3.57 -8.79 6.15
CA VAL A 61 4.30 -8.34 4.96
C VAL A 61 5.05 -9.50 4.34
N GLY A 62 5.10 -9.53 3.01
CA GLY A 62 5.87 -10.50 2.24
C GLY A 62 6.76 -9.80 1.22
N VAL A 63 7.93 -10.38 0.95
CA VAL A 63 8.86 -9.96 -0.11
C VAL A 63 9.43 -11.19 -0.78
N GLU A 64 9.29 -11.28 -2.09
CA GLU A 64 9.96 -12.26 -2.94
C GLU A 64 10.91 -11.52 -3.88
N TYR A 65 12.21 -11.70 -3.71
CA TYR A 65 13.19 -11.07 -4.57
C TYR A 65 13.32 -11.76 -5.93
N LEU A 66 13.16 -11.00 -7.00
CA LEU A 66 13.38 -11.45 -8.38
C LEU A 66 14.77 -11.03 -8.89
N SER A 67 15.33 -9.94 -8.34
CA SER A 67 16.69 -9.46 -8.59
C SER A 67 17.24 -8.67 -7.39
N PRO A 68 18.55 -8.51 -7.21
CA PRO A 68 19.66 -9.06 -8.02
C PRO A 68 19.79 -10.59 -7.90
N ALA A 69 20.62 -11.19 -8.74
CA ALA A 69 20.81 -12.64 -8.77
C ALA A 69 21.22 -13.26 -7.41
N SER A 70 21.89 -12.48 -6.55
CA SER A 70 22.28 -12.90 -5.17
C SER A 70 21.09 -13.04 -4.21
N LEU A 71 19.94 -12.44 -4.53
CA LEU A 71 18.71 -12.48 -3.73
C LEU A 71 17.56 -13.19 -4.45
N CYS A 72 17.75 -13.55 -5.72
CA CYS A 72 16.69 -14.15 -6.53
C CYS A 72 16.18 -15.45 -5.89
N GLY A 73 14.85 -15.54 -5.71
CA GLY A 73 14.19 -16.67 -5.06
C GLY A 73 14.23 -16.66 -3.53
N VAL A 74 14.77 -15.60 -2.91
CA VAL A 74 14.60 -15.38 -1.47
C VAL A 74 13.19 -14.88 -1.21
N ILE A 75 12.44 -15.58 -0.36
CA ILE A 75 11.09 -15.20 0.06
C ILE A 75 11.11 -14.96 1.56
N LEU A 76 10.63 -13.81 1.99
CA LEU A 76 10.45 -13.44 3.39
C LEU A 76 8.97 -13.16 3.65
N VAL A 77 8.43 -13.70 4.74
CA VAL A 77 7.08 -13.39 5.22
C VAL A 77 7.14 -13.08 6.70
N SER A 78 6.61 -11.94 7.12
CA SER A 78 6.62 -11.51 8.52
C SER A 78 5.24 -11.12 9.01
N ASP A 79 4.94 -11.44 10.27
CA ASP A 79 3.78 -11.00 11.05
C ASP A 79 4.10 -9.82 11.98
N GLY A 80 5.31 -9.25 11.86
CA GLY A 80 5.81 -8.15 12.69
C GLY A 80 6.64 -8.61 13.90
N GLU A 81 6.46 -9.82 14.41
CA GLU A 81 7.27 -10.41 15.49
C GLU A 81 8.27 -11.43 14.95
N HIS A 82 7.82 -12.27 14.06
CA HIS A 82 8.60 -13.34 13.44
C HIS A 82 8.70 -13.13 11.93
N CYS A 83 9.78 -13.62 11.37
CA CYS A 83 9.99 -13.68 9.93
C CYS A 83 10.34 -15.11 9.52
N GLU A 84 9.58 -15.65 8.60
CA GLU A 84 9.92 -16.88 7.90
C GLU A 84 10.72 -16.53 6.65
N VAL A 85 11.89 -17.16 6.51
CA VAL A 85 12.80 -16.96 5.38
C VAL A 85 12.89 -18.26 4.61
N ASN A 86 12.53 -18.21 3.33
CA ASN A 86 12.57 -19.36 2.42
C ASN A 86 13.65 -19.13 1.35
N LEU A 87 14.56 -20.10 1.21
CA LEU A 87 15.67 -20.15 0.27
C LEU A 87 15.60 -21.44 -0.52
N GLY A 88 14.73 -21.50 -1.53
CA GLY A 88 14.47 -22.74 -2.27
C GLY A 88 13.85 -23.81 -1.37
N GLU A 89 14.61 -24.89 -1.09
CA GLU A 89 14.15 -26.00 -0.23
C GLU A 89 14.42 -25.78 1.27
N VAL A 90 15.14 -24.71 1.62
CA VAL A 90 15.50 -24.41 3.01
C VAL A 90 14.57 -23.32 3.56
N SER A 91 13.93 -23.60 4.69
CA SER A 91 13.13 -22.64 5.42
C SER A 91 13.60 -22.54 6.86
N PHE A 92 13.65 -21.35 7.42
CA PHE A 92 13.91 -21.09 8.82
C PHE A 92 13.15 -19.86 9.31
N SER A 93 12.90 -19.81 10.61
CA SER A 93 12.25 -18.67 11.26
C SER A 93 13.24 -17.91 12.14
N CYS A 94 13.09 -16.60 12.18
CA CYS A 94 13.87 -15.71 13.05
C CYS A 94 13.00 -14.56 13.55
N GLU A 95 13.54 -13.73 14.45
CA GLU A 95 12.89 -12.47 14.84
C GLU A 95 12.84 -11.52 13.64
N ALA A 96 11.71 -10.85 13.40
CA ALA A 96 11.51 -9.93 12.28
C ALA A 96 12.58 -8.82 12.24
N SER A 97 13.01 -8.30 13.41
CA SER A 97 14.04 -7.28 13.54
C SER A 97 15.39 -7.62 12.90
N LYS A 98 15.67 -8.91 12.69
CA LYS A 98 16.90 -9.37 12.03
C LYS A 98 16.82 -9.30 10.50
N THR A 99 15.62 -9.10 9.97
CA THR A 99 15.33 -9.09 8.52
C THR A 99 14.80 -7.75 8.02
N ASP A 100 14.70 -6.73 8.88
CA ASP A 100 14.11 -5.42 8.56
C ASP A 100 14.64 -4.82 7.25
N GLY A 101 15.94 -4.88 7.03
CA GLY A 101 16.56 -4.39 5.79
C GLY A 101 16.09 -5.11 4.53
N PHE A 102 15.76 -6.41 4.63
CA PHE A 102 15.26 -7.22 3.51
C PHE A 102 13.73 -7.10 3.35
N LEU A 103 13.02 -6.76 4.41
CA LEU A 103 11.58 -6.51 4.36
C LEU A 103 11.23 -5.08 3.93
N LEU A 104 12.24 -4.17 3.89
CA LEU A 104 12.02 -2.76 3.57
C LEU A 104 11.24 -2.51 2.27
N PRO A 105 11.40 -3.30 1.18
CA PRO A 105 10.57 -3.13 -0.01
C PRO A 105 9.07 -3.20 0.24
N ALA A 106 8.61 -3.99 1.21
CA ALA A 106 7.20 -4.07 1.60
C ALA A 106 6.87 -3.14 2.77
N THR A 107 7.68 -3.13 3.84
CA THR A 107 7.41 -2.33 5.05
C THR A 107 7.42 -0.83 4.80
N ALA A 108 8.15 -0.36 3.78
CA ALA A 108 8.15 1.04 3.40
C ALA A 108 6.77 1.55 2.95
N PHE A 109 5.89 0.67 2.45
CA PHE A 109 4.52 1.01 2.10
C PHE A 109 3.58 1.07 3.31
N LEU A 110 4.00 0.59 4.49
CA LEU A 110 3.25 0.69 5.74
C LEU A 110 3.36 2.10 6.33
N LEU A 111 2.79 3.08 5.64
CA LEU A 111 2.80 4.48 6.05
C LEU A 111 1.56 4.76 6.91
N TYR A 112 1.73 4.67 8.22
CA TYR A 112 0.67 4.94 9.18
C TYR A 112 0.60 6.42 9.55
N GLY A 113 -0.61 6.90 9.83
CA GLY A 113 -0.88 8.26 10.28
C GLY A 113 -1.19 9.23 9.13
N ASP A 114 -1.43 10.49 9.52
CA ASP A 114 -1.84 11.52 8.57
C ASP A 114 -0.67 12.01 7.72
N ALA A 115 -0.93 12.17 6.42
CA ALA A 115 0.01 12.81 5.53
C ALA A 115 0.21 14.28 5.94
N LYS A 116 1.45 14.74 5.94
CA LYS A 116 1.82 16.14 6.16
C LYS A 116 1.28 17.06 5.06
N SER A 117 1.25 16.56 3.83
CA SER A 117 0.65 17.26 2.69
C SER A 117 0.09 16.27 1.67
N VAL A 118 -0.97 16.71 1.02
CA VAL A 118 -1.66 16.00 -0.06
C VAL A 118 -1.67 16.93 -1.26
N GLN A 119 -1.17 16.46 -2.39
CA GLN A 119 -1.11 17.19 -3.64
C GLN A 119 -1.68 16.36 -4.79
N LYS A 120 -2.24 17.02 -5.80
CA LYS A 120 -2.63 16.37 -7.05
C LYS A 120 -1.54 16.61 -8.10
N ASP A 121 -1.16 15.52 -8.76
CA ASP A 121 -0.28 15.53 -9.93
C ASP A 121 -1.02 14.83 -11.08
N GLY A 122 -1.70 15.63 -11.91
CA GLY A 122 -2.67 15.15 -12.87
C GLY A 122 -3.83 14.43 -12.18
N GLU A 123 -4.06 13.17 -12.50
CA GLU A 123 -5.08 12.33 -11.89
C GLU A 123 -4.58 11.63 -10.60
N ASN A 124 -3.27 11.61 -10.37
CA ASN A 124 -2.67 10.94 -9.23
C ASN A 124 -2.71 11.80 -7.97
N THR A 125 -2.58 11.14 -6.81
CA THR A 125 -2.46 11.80 -5.50
C THR A 125 -1.06 11.55 -4.96
N VAL A 126 -0.38 12.63 -4.58
CA VAL A 126 0.96 12.58 -3.96
C VAL A 126 0.82 12.92 -2.49
N LEU A 127 1.18 11.99 -1.63
CA LEU A 127 1.17 12.09 -0.18
C LEU A 127 2.60 12.28 0.32
N THR A 128 2.84 13.30 1.13
CA THR A 128 4.12 13.48 1.82
C THR A 128 3.89 13.25 3.32
N PHE A 129 4.66 12.37 3.92
CA PHE A 129 4.58 12.00 5.33
C PHE A 129 5.58 12.78 6.20
N PRO A 130 5.37 12.89 7.51
CA PRO A 130 6.30 13.53 8.43
C PRO A 130 7.71 12.91 8.42
N SER A 131 7.83 11.61 8.11
CA SER A 131 9.08 10.88 7.91
C SER A 131 9.92 11.38 6.72
N GLY A 132 9.35 12.21 5.84
CA GLY A 132 9.93 12.59 4.56
C GLY A 132 9.61 11.60 3.42
N SER A 133 8.92 10.50 3.70
CA SER A 133 8.48 9.58 2.67
C SER A 133 7.42 10.22 1.77
N VAL A 134 7.50 9.93 0.49
CA VAL A 134 6.56 10.41 -0.54
C VAL A 134 5.94 9.21 -1.21
N LEU A 135 4.61 9.11 -1.16
CA LEU A 135 3.82 8.06 -1.79
C LEU A 135 2.96 8.65 -2.90
N THR A 136 3.01 8.06 -4.07
CA THR A 136 2.13 8.41 -5.19
C THR A 136 1.08 7.32 -5.36
N LEU A 137 -0.18 7.73 -5.40
CA LEU A 137 -1.34 6.86 -5.57
C LEU A 137 -2.03 7.12 -6.91
N SER A 138 -2.57 6.07 -7.51
CA SER A 138 -3.46 6.15 -8.67
C SER A 138 -4.81 6.80 -8.28
N PRO A 139 -5.66 7.18 -9.26
CA PRO A 139 -7.03 7.64 -8.98
C PRO A 139 -7.88 6.62 -8.24
N LYS A 140 -7.48 5.35 -8.24
CA LYS A 140 -8.15 4.26 -7.52
C LYS A 140 -7.64 4.06 -6.10
N GLY A 141 -6.59 4.81 -5.67
CA GLY A 141 -5.94 4.65 -4.38
C GLY A 141 -4.88 3.54 -4.34
N GLU A 142 -4.50 2.98 -5.48
CA GLU A 142 -3.44 1.95 -5.57
C GLU A 142 -2.06 2.62 -5.54
N PRO A 143 -1.05 2.03 -4.89
CA PRO A 143 0.29 2.60 -4.87
C PRO A 143 0.94 2.54 -6.27
N LEU A 144 1.57 3.63 -6.69
CA LEU A 144 2.29 3.74 -7.97
C LEU A 144 3.80 3.90 -7.77
N ALA A 145 4.19 4.64 -6.75
CA ALA A 145 5.60 4.89 -6.43
C ALA A 145 5.75 5.27 -4.97
N LEU A 146 6.90 4.95 -4.40
CA LEU A 146 7.29 5.37 -3.07
C LEU A 146 8.75 5.77 -3.08
N SER A 147 9.05 6.90 -2.46
CA SER A 147 10.42 7.40 -2.26
C SER A 147 10.63 7.76 -0.80
N SER A 148 11.75 7.34 -0.23
CA SER A 148 12.22 7.73 1.09
C SER A 148 13.76 7.78 1.12
N GLU A 149 14.36 8.01 2.28
CA GLU A 149 15.82 8.12 2.42
C GLU A 149 16.58 6.89 1.87
N ASN A 150 16.05 5.69 2.11
CA ASN A 150 16.76 4.43 1.84
C ASN A 150 16.16 3.61 0.70
N ILE A 151 14.99 4.02 0.20
CA ILE A 151 14.28 3.28 -0.83
C ILE A 151 13.60 4.24 -1.82
N ASP A 152 13.72 3.91 -3.10
CA ASP A 152 13.04 4.60 -4.19
C ASP A 152 12.51 3.54 -5.15
N VAL A 153 11.21 3.38 -5.21
CA VAL A 153 10.54 2.31 -5.95
C VAL A 153 9.38 2.81 -6.79
N ARG A 154 9.18 2.13 -7.91
CA ARG A 154 8.00 2.22 -8.75
C ARG A 154 7.27 0.89 -8.75
N VAL A 155 5.96 0.93 -8.63
CA VAL A 155 5.08 -0.23 -8.74
C VAL A 155 4.84 -0.52 -10.23
N VAL A 156 5.11 -1.75 -10.64
CA VAL A 156 4.90 -2.22 -12.03
C VAL A 156 3.45 -2.63 -12.22
N TRP A 157 2.91 -3.38 -11.27
CA TRP A 157 1.51 -3.75 -11.18
C TRP A 157 1.09 -3.93 -9.71
N TRP A 158 -0.20 -3.77 -9.44
CA TRP A 158 -0.79 -3.95 -8.11
C TRP A 158 -2.14 -4.64 -8.20
N GLU A 159 -2.38 -5.61 -7.32
CA GLU A 159 -3.64 -6.29 -7.14
C GLU A 159 -4.10 -6.12 -5.69
N CYS A 160 -5.28 -5.52 -5.49
CA CYS A 160 -5.87 -5.34 -4.16
C CYS A 160 -6.55 -6.62 -3.68
N GLY A 161 -6.51 -6.86 -2.35
CA GLY A 161 -7.44 -7.76 -1.67
C GLY A 161 -7.15 -9.26 -1.77
N THR A 162 -5.90 -9.68 -1.99
CA THR A 162 -5.51 -11.06 -1.76
C THR A 162 -4.75 -11.15 -0.45
N ALA A 163 -5.45 -11.56 0.63
CA ALA A 163 -4.75 -11.94 1.85
C ALA A 163 -3.68 -12.99 1.52
N PRO A 164 -2.47 -12.92 2.14
CA PRO A 164 -1.44 -13.91 1.92
C PRO A 164 -2.03 -15.30 2.11
N SER A 165 -2.02 -16.10 1.04
CA SER A 165 -2.41 -17.50 1.16
C SER A 165 -1.32 -18.19 1.94
N ALA A 166 -1.51 -18.34 3.27
CA ALA A 166 -0.74 -19.28 4.06
C ALA A 166 -0.90 -20.65 3.37
N LYS A 167 0.14 -21.07 2.65
CA LYS A 167 0.19 -22.45 2.14
C LYS A 167 0.26 -23.37 3.33
N PRO A 168 -0.55 -24.45 3.34
CA PRO A 168 -0.52 -25.46 4.38
C PRO A 168 0.80 -26.19 4.45
#